data_569e5eb050b9872f5f3a49ee516d6941
#
_entry.id   569e5eb050b9872f5f3a49ee516d6941
#
_cell.length_a   1.000
_cell.length_b   1.000
_cell.length_c   1.000
_cell.angle_alpha   90.00
_cell.angle_beta   90.00
_cell.angle_gamma   90.00
#
_symmetry.space_group_name_H-M   'P 1'
#
loop_
_entity.id
_entity.type
_entity.pdbx_description
1 polymer ?
#
loop_
_entity_poly.entity_id
_entity_poly.type
_entity_poly.pdbx_seq_one_letter_code
_entity_poly.pdbx_strand_id
1 'polypeptide(L)'
;MRDLAAEIRVTAVPAPAVALWWLGQLSFVVKGQGCTLGFDLYLSDYPGNVSRAYPPLAKPADLAGLDIVFCTHEHIDHLDPWTLAPLATASPDAVFVMPEACLPLVKEILPSGRVVGSKADTPLRIKGVEIWPIPAAHDRLAEGETGYACQGYIVRLAGITLCHTGDTVMYDGLIERLRERRVDVLVAPINGLDYFRTKRDIVGNLSAREAAELAVAADVKLLIPAHWDLFAGNAENPGHLFEHLARFHPEQPCHYMARGERFIYCSCPAGG
;
A
#
# COMPACT_ATOMS: atom_id res chain seq x y z
N MET A 1 -4.95 19.28 -17.03
CA MET A 1 -4.72 18.33 -15.90
C MET A 1 -4.23 17.03 -16.52
N ARG A 2 -3.18 16.41 -15.97
CA ARG A 2 -2.64 15.12 -16.49
C ARG A 2 -3.71 14.04 -16.34
N ASP A 3 -3.97 13.27 -17.39
CA ASP A 3 -4.88 12.11 -17.32
C ASP A 3 -4.10 10.91 -16.77
N LEU A 4 -4.13 10.77 -15.45
CA LEU A 4 -3.39 9.74 -14.72
C LEU A 4 -3.85 8.33 -15.11
N ALA A 5 -5.15 8.12 -15.29
CA ALA A 5 -5.69 6.81 -15.66
C ALA A 5 -5.24 6.40 -17.07
N ALA A 6 -5.27 7.33 -18.02
CA ALA A 6 -4.74 7.07 -19.37
C ALA A 6 -3.23 6.77 -19.32
N GLU A 7 -2.46 7.50 -18.53
CA GLU A 7 -1.03 7.26 -18.36
C GLU A 7 -0.74 5.86 -17.80
N ILE A 8 -1.41 5.46 -16.72
CA ILE A 8 -1.28 4.11 -16.13
C ILE A 8 -1.56 3.06 -17.20
N ARG A 9 -2.65 3.24 -17.96
CA ARG A 9 -3.08 2.29 -18.99
C ARG A 9 -2.02 2.10 -20.07
N VAL A 10 -1.47 3.20 -20.63
CA VAL A 10 -0.57 3.14 -21.78
C VAL A 10 0.90 2.89 -21.43
N THR A 11 1.28 3.02 -20.15
CA THR A 11 2.67 2.81 -19.74
C THR A 11 3.06 1.36 -19.88
N ALA A 12 4.04 1.07 -20.74
CA ALA A 12 4.67 -0.23 -20.85
C ALA A 12 5.88 -0.28 -19.91
N VAL A 13 5.96 -1.35 -19.12
CA VAL A 13 7.05 -1.56 -18.14
C VAL A 13 7.71 -2.89 -18.43
N PRO A 14 8.93 -2.91 -19.02
CA PRO A 14 9.65 -4.15 -19.27
C PRO A 14 10.26 -4.70 -17.98
N ALA A 15 10.38 -6.02 -17.89
CA ALA A 15 11.15 -6.64 -16.80
C ALA A 15 12.66 -6.34 -16.95
N PRO A 16 13.43 -6.23 -15.85
CA PRO A 16 13.03 -6.32 -14.45
C PRO A 16 12.74 -4.94 -13.84
N ALA A 17 11.58 -4.37 -14.17
CA ALA A 17 11.19 -3.07 -13.62
C ALA A 17 9.70 -3.07 -13.21
N VAL A 18 9.36 -2.19 -12.29
CA VAL A 18 7.98 -1.83 -11.93
C VAL A 18 7.81 -0.32 -11.96
N ALA A 19 6.66 0.14 -12.44
CA ALA A 19 6.25 1.53 -12.32
C ALA A 19 5.25 1.66 -11.18
N LEU A 20 5.44 2.66 -10.33
CA LEU A 20 4.57 2.98 -9.21
C LEU A 20 3.93 4.34 -9.46
N TRP A 21 2.65 4.48 -9.14
CA TRP A 21 1.94 5.76 -9.06
C TRP A 21 1.37 5.91 -7.66
N TRP A 22 1.72 7.01 -7.00
CA TRP A 22 1.14 7.34 -5.71
C TRP A 22 -0.11 8.22 -5.88
N LEU A 23 -1.24 7.77 -5.38
CA LEU A 23 -2.51 8.48 -5.51
C LEU A 23 -2.91 9.22 -4.22
N GLY A 24 -2.00 9.29 -3.26
CA GLY A 24 -2.21 9.86 -1.93
C GLY A 24 -2.51 8.81 -0.87
N GLN A 25 -2.33 9.14 0.39
CA GLN A 25 -2.51 8.24 1.53
C GLN A 25 -1.64 6.97 1.36
N LEU A 26 -2.20 5.77 1.46
CA LEU A 26 -1.57 4.50 1.08
C LEU A 26 -2.06 3.97 -0.28
N SER A 27 -2.72 4.82 -1.09
CA SER A 27 -3.22 4.42 -2.39
C SER A 27 -2.11 4.38 -3.44
N PHE A 28 -1.80 3.18 -3.95
CA PHE A 28 -0.79 2.97 -5.00
C PHE A 28 -1.34 2.15 -6.16
N VAL A 29 -0.89 2.49 -7.36
CA VAL A 29 -0.95 1.58 -8.51
C VAL A 29 0.47 1.15 -8.83
N VAL A 30 0.67 -0.16 -9.01
CA VAL A 30 1.96 -0.76 -9.37
C VAL A 30 1.79 -1.56 -10.65
N LYS A 31 2.64 -1.34 -11.65
CA LYS A 31 2.57 -2.03 -12.93
C LYS A 31 3.92 -2.61 -13.30
N GLY A 32 3.91 -3.85 -13.77
CA GLY A 32 5.11 -4.53 -14.28
C GLY A 32 4.74 -5.77 -15.07
N GLN A 33 5.47 -6.07 -16.12
CA GLN A 33 5.34 -7.29 -16.94
C GLN A 33 3.87 -7.60 -17.37
N GLY A 34 3.13 -6.56 -17.76
CA GLY A 34 1.74 -6.70 -18.22
C GLY A 34 0.69 -6.90 -17.12
N CYS A 35 1.06 -6.87 -15.85
CA CYS A 35 0.16 -6.96 -14.71
C CYS A 35 0.09 -5.62 -13.97
N THR A 36 -1.12 -5.20 -13.58
CA THR A 36 -1.38 -3.93 -12.88
C THR A 36 -2.07 -4.20 -11.56
N LEU A 37 -1.45 -3.77 -10.47
CA LEU A 37 -1.90 -3.96 -9.08
C LEU A 37 -2.41 -2.63 -8.54
N GLY A 38 -3.48 -2.65 -7.75
CA GLY A 38 -3.93 -1.54 -6.93
C GLY A 38 -3.81 -1.88 -5.46
N PHE A 39 -3.32 -0.95 -4.64
CA PHE A 39 -3.25 -1.11 -3.18
C PHE A 39 -4.01 0.02 -2.50
N ASP A 40 -4.91 -0.32 -1.59
CA ASP A 40 -5.66 0.59 -0.74
C ASP A 40 -6.20 1.81 -1.48
N LEU A 41 -6.86 1.57 -2.64
CA LEU A 41 -7.33 2.64 -3.51
C LEU A 41 -8.49 3.38 -2.85
N TYR A 42 -8.23 4.61 -2.41
CA TYR A 42 -9.21 5.53 -1.82
C TYR A 42 -9.43 6.73 -2.74
N LEU A 43 -10.39 6.59 -3.66
CA LEU A 43 -10.61 7.52 -4.77
C LEU A 43 -12.03 8.09 -4.77
N SER A 44 -12.78 7.95 -3.68
CA SER A 44 -14.09 8.56 -3.52
C SER A 44 -14.02 9.85 -2.69
N ASP A 45 -15.03 10.70 -2.89
CA ASP A 45 -15.40 11.75 -1.96
C ASP A 45 -16.42 11.17 -0.99
N TYR A 46 -15.93 10.39 -0.01
CA TYR A 46 -16.78 9.77 0.99
C TYR A 46 -17.70 10.79 1.68
N PRO A 47 -19.02 10.57 1.70
CA PRO A 47 -19.98 11.53 2.26
C PRO A 47 -19.97 11.64 3.80
N GLY A 48 -19.02 10.96 4.47
CA GLY A 48 -18.83 11.03 5.93
C GLY A 48 -18.07 12.28 6.36
N ASN A 49 -17.83 12.40 7.67
CA ASN A 49 -17.22 13.59 8.29
C ASN A 49 -15.68 13.68 8.11
N VAL A 50 -15.08 12.88 7.26
CA VAL A 50 -13.62 12.87 7.06
C VAL A 50 -13.27 13.73 5.87
N SER A 51 -12.79 14.96 6.14
CA SER A 51 -12.41 15.90 5.09
C SER A 51 -11.05 15.55 4.49
N ARG A 52 -11.02 15.30 3.18
CA ARG A 52 -9.79 15.15 2.41
C ARG A 52 -9.10 16.51 2.25
N ALA A 53 -7.78 16.56 2.31
CA ALA A 53 -6.99 17.77 2.06
C ALA A 53 -6.98 18.16 0.56
N TYR A 54 -7.27 17.21 -0.33
CA TYR A 54 -7.34 17.39 -1.78
C TYR A 54 -8.28 16.35 -2.42
N PRO A 55 -8.86 16.67 -3.59
CA PRO A 55 -9.75 15.72 -4.28
C PRO A 55 -9.00 14.49 -4.80
N PRO A 56 -9.70 13.38 -5.07
CA PRO A 56 -9.12 12.20 -5.72
C PRO A 56 -8.40 12.55 -7.03
N LEU A 57 -7.26 11.90 -7.28
CA LEU A 57 -6.43 12.17 -8.46
C LEU A 57 -6.94 11.48 -9.74
N ALA A 58 -7.80 10.50 -9.58
CA ALA A 58 -8.49 9.80 -10.66
C ALA A 58 -9.87 9.39 -10.19
N LYS A 59 -10.80 9.21 -11.13
CA LYS A 59 -12.09 8.56 -10.82
C LYS A 59 -11.89 7.05 -10.84
N PRO A 60 -12.50 6.31 -9.91
CA PRO A 60 -12.41 4.84 -9.91
C PRO A 60 -12.80 4.21 -11.25
N ALA A 61 -13.85 4.73 -11.89
CA ALA A 61 -14.35 4.24 -13.18
C ALA A 61 -13.35 4.44 -14.34
N ASP A 62 -12.37 5.35 -14.21
CA ASP A 62 -11.38 5.60 -15.26
C ASP A 62 -10.16 4.66 -15.12
N LEU A 63 -9.96 4.02 -13.94
CA LEU A 63 -8.88 3.07 -13.67
C LEU A 63 -9.24 1.66 -14.19
N ALA A 64 -9.31 1.53 -15.51
CA ALA A 64 -9.55 0.24 -16.17
C ALA A 64 -8.27 -0.60 -16.29
N GLY A 65 -8.43 -1.92 -16.31
CA GLY A 65 -7.34 -2.87 -16.57
C GLY A 65 -6.47 -3.16 -15.35
N LEU A 66 -7.01 -2.99 -14.14
CA LEU A 66 -6.40 -3.55 -12.93
C LEU A 66 -6.55 -5.08 -12.95
N ASP A 67 -5.51 -5.79 -12.54
CA ASP A 67 -5.50 -7.24 -12.44
C ASP A 67 -5.79 -7.73 -11.02
N ILE A 68 -5.20 -7.09 -10.02
CA ILE A 68 -5.40 -7.41 -8.60
C ILE A 68 -5.56 -6.10 -7.84
N VAL A 69 -6.55 -6.06 -6.95
CA VAL A 69 -6.78 -4.94 -6.03
C VAL A 69 -6.68 -5.45 -4.61
N PHE A 70 -5.76 -4.88 -3.84
CA PHE A 70 -5.53 -5.23 -2.44
C PHE A 70 -6.19 -4.20 -1.52
N CYS A 71 -6.85 -4.70 -0.47
CA CYS A 71 -7.29 -3.90 0.68
C CYS A 71 -6.63 -4.47 1.93
N THR A 72 -5.98 -3.63 2.73
CA THR A 72 -5.20 -4.08 3.88
C THR A 72 -6.03 -4.28 5.14
N HIS A 73 -7.10 -3.52 5.32
CA HIS A 73 -8.02 -3.61 6.46
C HIS A 73 -9.32 -2.84 6.21
N GLU A 74 -10.22 -2.80 7.19
CA GLU A 74 -11.61 -2.31 7.05
C GLU A 74 -11.77 -0.79 7.01
N HIS A 75 -10.75 0.02 7.37
CA HIS A 75 -10.89 1.47 7.38
C HIS A 75 -11.19 2.02 5.99
N ILE A 76 -11.97 3.11 5.96
CA ILE A 76 -12.54 3.64 4.72
C ILE A 76 -11.48 4.09 3.70
N ASP A 77 -10.32 4.53 4.14
CA ASP A 77 -9.21 4.95 3.27
C ASP A 77 -8.35 3.77 2.76
N HIS A 78 -8.74 2.52 3.08
CA HIS A 78 -8.12 1.28 2.60
C HIS A 78 -9.13 0.32 1.95
N LEU A 79 -10.36 0.25 2.49
CA LEU A 79 -11.47 -0.52 1.93
C LEU A 79 -12.64 0.43 1.66
N ASP A 80 -12.62 1.09 0.51
CA ASP A 80 -13.60 2.09 0.12
C ASP A 80 -14.67 1.52 -0.84
N PRO A 81 -15.90 1.27 -0.36
CA PRO A 81 -16.98 0.73 -1.20
C PRO A 81 -17.28 1.57 -2.43
N TRP A 82 -17.19 2.90 -2.32
CA TRP A 82 -17.46 3.84 -3.43
C TRP A 82 -16.34 3.84 -4.48
N THR A 83 -15.14 3.40 -4.11
CA THR A 83 -14.05 3.13 -5.05
C THR A 83 -14.14 1.71 -5.61
N LEU A 84 -14.35 0.70 -4.76
CA LEU A 84 -14.29 -0.71 -5.16
C LEU A 84 -15.39 -1.10 -6.15
N ALA A 85 -16.63 -0.64 -5.96
CA ALA A 85 -17.74 -0.98 -6.85
C ALA A 85 -17.55 -0.48 -8.31
N PRO A 86 -17.20 0.81 -8.54
CA PRO A 86 -16.86 1.27 -9.89
C PRO A 86 -15.61 0.62 -10.47
N LEU A 87 -14.58 0.33 -9.66
CA LEU A 87 -13.39 -0.40 -10.12
C LEU A 87 -13.73 -1.82 -10.59
N ALA A 88 -14.63 -2.51 -9.88
CA ALA A 88 -15.06 -3.85 -10.27
C ALA A 88 -15.78 -3.85 -11.64
N THR A 89 -16.41 -2.74 -11.99
CA THR A 89 -17.04 -2.55 -13.31
C THR A 89 -16.00 -2.17 -14.37
N ALA A 90 -15.08 -1.25 -14.04
CA ALA A 90 -14.05 -0.77 -14.98
C ALA A 90 -12.96 -1.84 -15.27
N SER A 91 -12.74 -2.75 -14.31
CA SER A 91 -11.78 -3.86 -14.42
C SER A 91 -12.50 -5.19 -14.16
N PRO A 92 -13.27 -5.70 -15.13
CA PRO A 92 -14.15 -6.87 -14.95
C PRO A 92 -13.40 -8.17 -14.62
N ASP A 93 -12.11 -8.25 -14.94
CA ASP A 93 -11.26 -9.40 -14.68
C ASP A 93 -10.40 -9.23 -13.39
N ALA A 94 -10.54 -8.11 -12.69
CA ALA A 94 -9.78 -7.85 -11.47
C ALA A 94 -10.16 -8.83 -10.35
N VAL A 95 -9.17 -9.32 -9.61
CA VAL A 95 -9.33 -10.09 -8.38
C VAL A 95 -9.09 -9.15 -7.20
N PHE A 96 -9.99 -9.16 -6.23
CA PHE A 96 -9.92 -8.36 -5.02
C PHE A 96 -9.40 -9.21 -3.88
N VAL A 97 -8.30 -8.82 -3.26
CA VAL A 97 -7.63 -9.54 -2.18
C VAL A 97 -7.72 -8.71 -0.90
N MET A 98 -8.17 -9.31 0.18
CA MET A 98 -8.32 -8.65 1.47
C MET A 98 -8.27 -9.66 2.61
N PRO A 99 -8.03 -9.24 3.86
CA PRO A 99 -8.13 -10.13 5.02
C PRO A 99 -9.48 -10.86 5.06
N GLU A 100 -9.52 -12.11 5.48
CA GLU A 100 -10.78 -12.86 5.61
C GLU A 100 -11.80 -12.12 6.48
N ALA A 101 -11.35 -11.39 7.50
CA ALA A 101 -12.20 -10.55 8.35
C ALA A 101 -12.97 -9.48 7.57
N CYS A 102 -12.45 -9.01 6.43
CA CYS A 102 -13.07 -7.97 5.61
C CYS A 102 -14.10 -8.51 4.62
N LEU A 103 -14.15 -9.82 4.35
CA LEU A 103 -15.06 -10.41 3.36
C LEU A 103 -16.54 -10.07 3.57
N PRO A 104 -17.07 -10.07 4.81
CA PRO A 104 -18.47 -9.71 5.04
C PRO A 104 -18.83 -8.27 4.60
N LEU A 105 -17.84 -7.35 4.61
CA LEU A 105 -18.05 -5.94 4.28
C LEU A 105 -18.26 -5.69 2.78
N VAL A 106 -17.78 -6.60 1.93
CA VAL A 106 -17.77 -6.43 0.47
C VAL A 106 -18.72 -7.37 -0.28
N LYS A 107 -19.38 -8.29 0.40
CA LYS A 107 -20.23 -9.33 -0.21
C LYS A 107 -21.36 -8.80 -1.10
N GLU A 108 -21.90 -7.61 -0.77
CA GLU A 108 -22.96 -6.96 -1.54
C GLU A 108 -22.42 -5.95 -2.56
N ILE A 109 -21.09 -5.72 -2.55
CA ILE A 109 -20.40 -4.70 -3.35
C ILE A 109 -19.63 -5.32 -4.49
N LEU A 110 -18.94 -6.44 -4.22
CA LEU A 110 -18.08 -7.12 -5.16
C LEU A 110 -18.63 -8.48 -5.58
N PRO A 111 -18.43 -8.88 -6.84
CA PRO A 111 -18.80 -10.21 -7.31
C PRO A 111 -18.04 -11.30 -6.53
N SER A 112 -18.75 -12.24 -5.92
CA SER A 112 -18.17 -13.24 -5.02
C SER A 112 -17.07 -14.10 -5.67
N GLY A 113 -17.18 -14.39 -6.97
CA GLY A 113 -16.18 -15.15 -7.72
C GLY A 113 -14.85 -14.41 -7.97
N ARG A 114 -14.75 -13.14 -7.56
CA ARG A 114 -13.56 -12.30 -7.76
C ARG A 114 -12.95 -11.80 -6.45
N VAL A 115 -13.43 -12.25 -5.32
CA VAL A 115 -12.93 -11.87 -4.01
C VAL A 115 -12.18 -13.04 -3.38
N VAL A 116 -10.98 -12.78 -2.91
CA VAL A 116 -10.11 -13.75 -2.25
C VAL A 116 -9.77 -13.25 -0.85
N GLY A 117 -10.16 -14.04 0.15
CA GLY A 117 -9.73 -13.80 1.53
C GLY A 117 -8.28 -14.21 1.72
N SER A 118 -7.48 -13.36 2.33
CA SER A 118 -6.09 -13.66 2.68
C SER A 118 -5.95 -13.96 4.17
N LYS A 119 -5.00 -14.84 4.48
CA LYS A 119 -4.52 -15.12 5.84
C LYS A 119 -3.05 -14.74 5.91
N ALA A 120 -2.67 -14.01 6.94
CA ALA A 120 -1.26 -13.70 7.17
C ALA A 120 -0.42 -14.98 7.23
N ASP A 121 0.80 -14.87 6.74
CA ASP A 121 1.77 -15.98 6.63
C ASP A 121 1.33 -17.17 5.74
N THR A 122 0.21 -17.02 4.99
CA THR A 122 -0.26 -18.01 4.01
C THR A 122 -0.07 -17.48 2.59
N PRO A 123 0.92 -17.97 1.84
CA PRO A 123 1.19 -17.49 0.48
C PRO A 123 0.04 -17.73 -0.48
N LEU A 124 -0.15 -16.78 -1.41
CA LEU A 124 -1.11 -16.87 -2.51
C LEU A 124 -0.38 -16.68 -3.85
N ARG A 125 -0.96 -17.19 -4.92
CA ARG A 125 -0.53 -16.91 -6.29
C ARG A 125 -1.74 -16.59 -7.16
N ILE A 126 -1.80 -15.35 -7.65
CA ILE A 126 -2.94 -14.85 -8.43
C ILE A 126 -2.39 -14.19 -9.70
N LYS A 127 -2.88 -14.58 -10.88
CA LYS A 127 -2.45 -14.06 -12.18
C LYS A 127 -0.92 -14.05 -12.37
N GLY A 128 -0.24 -15.05 -11.81
CA GLY A 128 1.23 -15.17 -11.87
C GLY A 128 2.01 -14.36 -10.83
N VAL A 129 1.35 -13.47 -10.09
CA VAL A 129 1.95 -12.70 -8.99
C VAL A 129 2.03 -13.58 -7.74
N GLU A 130 3.20 -13.64 -7.12
CA GLU A 130 3.41 -14.27 -5.82
C GLU A 130 3.08 -13.25 -4.73
N ILE A 131 2.28 -13.64 -3.76
CA ILE A 131 1.74 -12.76 -2.71
C ILE A 131 1.98 -13.42 -1.36
N TRP A 132 2.59 -12.69 -0.44
CA TRP A 132 2.79 -13.09 0.95
C TRP A 132 2.09 -12.06 1.84
N PRO A 133 0.85 -12.35 2.29
CA PRO A 133 0.20 -11.53 3.30
C PRO A 133 0.97 -11.61 4.61
N ILE A 134 1.22 -10.48 5.25
CA ILE A 134 1.87 -10.39 6.55
C ILE A 134 0.91 -9.73 7.56
N PRO A 135 1.01 -10.03 8.86
CA PRO A 135 0.25 -9.30 9.84
C PRO A 135 0.58 -7.80 9.80
N ALA A 136 -0.39 -6.95 10.14
CA ALA A 136 -0.17 -5.54 10.41
C ALA A 136 -0.70 -5.20 11.80
N ALA A 137 0.08 -4.44 12.57
CA ALA A 137 -0.28 -4.04 13.93
C ALA A 137 -0.90 -2.64 13.89
N HIS A 138 -2.16 -2.54 13.50
CA HIS A 138 -2.88 -1.29 13.54
C HIS A 138 -3.32 -1.03 15.00
N ASP A 139 -2.58 -0.16 15.70
CA ASP A 139 -2.56 0.02 17.15
C ASP A 139 -1.82 -1.12 17.91
N ARG A 140 -2.18 -2.37 17.65
CA ARG A 140 -1.54 -3.55 18.23
C ARG A 140 -1.65 -4.75 17.29
N LEU A 141 -0.76 -5.70 17.45
CA LEU A 141 -0.86 -6.98 16.76
C LEU A 141 -1.93 -7.83 17.44
N ALA A 142 -3.05 -8.05 16.77
CA ALA A 142 -4.17 -8.82 17.30
C ALA A 142 -4.68 -9.84 16.29
N GLU A 143 -4.63 -11.11 16.67
CA GLU A 143 -5.19 -12.19 15.89
C GLU A 143 -6.59 -12.54 16.40
N GLY A 144 -7.58 -12.51 15.51
CA GLY A 144 -8.96 -12.87 15.79
C GLY A 144 -9.29 -14.28 15.32
N GLU A 145 -10.57 -14.65 15.37
CA GLU A 145 -11.05 -15.99 14.92
C GLU A 145 -10.79 -16.25 13.44
N THR A 146 -10.79 -15.23 12.60
CA THR A 146 -10.50 -15.30 11.16
C THR A 146 -9.05 -14.93 10.82
N GLY A 147 -8.15 -14.94 11.80
CA GLY A 147 -6.77 -14.47 11.68
C GLY A 147 -6.64 -12.96 11.90
N TYR A 148 -5.59 -12.37 11.35
CA TYR A 148 -5.33 -10.93 11.48
C TYR A 148 -6.25 -10.12 10.57
N ALA A 149 -7.03 -9.20 11.16
CA ALA A 149 -7.93 -8.31 10.43
C ALA A 149 -7.20 -7.20 9.66
N CYS A 150 -5.99 -6.86 10.09
CA CYS A 150 -5.11 -5.92 9.41
C CYS A 150 -3.90 -6.68 8.86
N GLN A 151 -3.62 -6.49 7.56
CA GLN A 151 -2.53 -7.17 6.87
C GLN A 151 -1.78 -6.21 5.95
N GLY A 152 -0.47 -6.42 5.83
CA GLY A 152 0.31 -5.90 4.72
C GLY A 152 0.48 -6.98 3.64
N TYR A 153 0.95 -6.58 2.47
CA TYR A 153 1.19 -7.50 1.37
C TYR A 153 2.61 -7.35 0.82
N ILE A 154 3.37 -8.43 0.85
CA ILE A 154 4.60 -8.54 0.08
C ILE A 154 4.22 -9.21 -1.25
N VAL A 155 4.58 -8.59 -2.36
CA VAL A 155 4.29 -9.11 -3.71
C VAL A 155 5.57 -9.21 -4.52
N ARG A 156 5.67 -10.22 -5.38
CA ARG A 156 6.73 -10.30 -6.39
C ARG A 156 6.13 -10.11 -7.77
N LEU A 157 6.54 -9.04 -8.43
CA LEU A 157 6.11 -8.66 -9.76
C LEU A 157 7.32 -8.30 -10.62
N ALA A 158 7.43 -8.84 -11.83
CA ALA A 158 8.52 -8.57 -12.76
C ALA A 158 9.93 -8.79 -12.18
N GLY A 159 10.10 -9.68 -11.21
CA GLY A 159 11.36 -9.92 -10.51
C GLY A 159 11.64 -8.97 -9.34
N ILE A 160 10.79 -7.97 -9.11
CA ILE A 160 10.88 -7.02 -8.00
C ILE A 160 9.98 -7.48 -6.85
N THR A 161 10.51 -7.43 -5.64
CA THR A 161 9.74 -7.71 -4.41
C THR A 161 9.36 -6.38 -3.75
N LEU A 162 8.06 -6.08 -3.72
CA LEU A 162 7.50 -4.88 -3.11
C LEU A 162 6.71 -5.27 -1.85
N CYS A 163 6.88 -4.52 -0.78
CA CYS A 163 6.04 -4.59 0.41
C CYS A 163 5.21 -3.31 0.55
N HIS A 164 3.90 -3.47 0.63
CA HIS A 164 2.97 -2.46 1.10
C HIS A 164 2.51 -2.88 2.49
N THR A 165 2.92 -2.16 3.52
CA THR A 165 2.71 -2.61 4.91
C THR A 165 1.25 -2.53 5.36
N GLY A 166 0.40 -1.76 4.66
CA GLY A 166 -0.84 -1.28 5.26
C GLY A 166 -0.53 -0.37 6.45
N ASP A 167 -1.55 -0.10 7.25
CA ASP A 167 -1.41 0.64 8.49
C ASP A 167 -0.82 -0.26 9.58
N THR A 168 0.32 0.15 10.13
CA THR A 168 1.03 -0.63 11.15
C THR A 168 1.93 0.23 12.02
N VAL A 169 2.06 -0.15 13.28
CA VAL A 169 3.19 0.20 14.16
C VAL A 169 4.25 -0.90 14.11
N MET A 170 5.40 -0.69 14.74
CA MET A 170 6.42 -1.75 14.89
C MET A 170 5.89 -2.89 15.77
N TYR A 171 6.19 -4.12 15.37
CA TYR A 171 5.90 -5.33 16.13
C TYR A 171 6.99 -6.38 15.90
N ASP A 172 7.13 -7.32 16.85
CA ASP A 172 8.12 -8.38 16.79
C ASP A 172 7.86 -9.32 15.60
N GLY A 173 8.86 -9.51 14.76
CA GLY A 173 8.79 -10.35 13.56
C GLY A 173 8.53 -9.60 12.25
N LEU A 174 8.27 -8.27 12.28
CA LEU A 174 8.10 -7.49 11.04
C LEU A 174 9.41 -7.43 10.23
N ILE A 175 10.51 -7.12 10.89
CA ILE A 175 11.84 -7.02 10.27
C ILE A 175 12.22 -8.36 9.60
N GLU A 176 12.03 -9.45 10.31
CA GLU A 176 12.35 -10.80 9.84
C GLU A 176 11.59 -11.16 8.58
N ARG A 177 10.27 -10.88 8.53
CA ARG A 177 9.43 -11.13 7.35
C ARG A 177 9.91 -10.36 6.12
N LEU A 178 10.28 -9.09 6.30
CA LEU A 178 10.81 -8.27 5.20
C LEU A 178 12.17 -8.81 4.69
N ARG A 179 13.06 -9.17 5.61
CA ARG A 179 14.39 -9.74 5.31
C ARG A 179 14.29 -11.07 4.56
N GLU A 180 13.46 -11.99 5.05
CA GLU A 180 13.26 -13.30 4.44
C GLU A 180 12.82 -13.19 2.98
N ARG A 181 12.00 -12.19 2.66
CA ARG A 181 11.49 -11.95 1.30
C ARG A 181 12.41 -11.07 0.47
N ARG A 182 13.49 -10.51 1.06
CA ARG A 182 14.44 -9.61 0.38
C ARG A 182 13.71 -8.48 -0.32
N VAL A 183 12.97 -7.69 0.45
CA VAL A 183 12.14 -6.60 -0.09
C VAL A 183 13.02 -5.56 -0.79
N ASP A 184 12.72 -5.30 -2.06
CA ASP A 184 13.36 -4.24 -2.83
C ASP A 184 12.75 -2.88 -2.51
N VAL A 185 11.42 -2.78 -2.54
CA VAL A 185 10.68 -1.53 -2.32
C VAL A 185 9.75 -1.69 -1.14
N LEU A 186 9.94 -0.87 -0.11
CA LEU A 186 9.06 -0.78 1.05
C LEU A 186 8.20 0.48 0.96
N VAL A 187 6.89 0.31 0.87
CA VAL A 187 5.90 1.38 1.06
C VAL A 187 5.40 1.31 2.49
N ALA A 188 5.63 2.36 3.29
CA ALA A 188 5.31 2.37 4.71
C ALA A 188 4.67 3.70 5.13
N PRO A 189 3.70 3.69 6.07
CA PRO A 189 3.14 4.89 6.66
C PRO A 189 4.19 5.60 7.52
N ILE A 190 4.07 6.93 7.63
CA ILE A 190 4.96 7.75 8.46
C ILE A 190 4.21 8.74 9.37
N ASN A 191 2.89 8.70 9.39
CA ASN A 191 2.08 9.65 10.14
C ASN A 191 2.23 9.55 11.67
N GLY A 192 2.77 8.45 12.20
CA GLY A 192 3.12 8.30 13.60
C GLY A 192 1.94 8.06 14.52
N LEU A 193 2.25 7.94 15.80
CA LEU A 193 1.32 7.79 16.90
C LEU A 193 1.69 8.80 18.00
N ASP A 194 0.72 9.58 18.50
CA ASP A 194 0.93 10.49 19.61
C ASP A 194 -0.29 10.58 20.52
N TYR A 195 -0.09 11.14 21.71
CA TYR A 195 -1.13 11.28 22.73
C TYR A 195 -2.39 12.00 22.21
N PHE A 196 -2.23 13.09 21.43
CA PHE A 196 -3.36 13.91 21.01
C PHE A 196 -4.17 13.24 19.90
N ARG A 197 -3.53 12.47 19.03
CA ARG A 197 -4.20 11.64 18.02
C ARG A 197 -4.99 10.52 18.70
N THR A 198 -4.37 9.79 19.64
CA THR A 198 -5.02 8.73 20.42
C THR A 198 -6.24 9.25 21.18
N LYS A 199 -6.19 10.49 21.73
CA LYS A 199 -7.35 11.10 22.42
C LYS A 199 -8.50 11.50 21.49
N ARG A 200 -8.27 11.48 20.17
CA ARG A 200 -9.29 11.72 19.13
C ARG A 200 -9.67 10.44 18.39
N ASP A 201 -9.35 9.29 18.97
CA ASP A 201 -9.57 7.96 18.37
C ASP A 201 -8.92 7.81 17.00
N ILE A 202 -7.83 8.56 16.74
CA ILE A 202 -7.00 8.39 15.55
C ILE A 202 -5.99 7.29 15.88
N VAL A 203 -6.14 6.17 15.20
CA VAL A 203 -5.19 5.06 15.29
C VAL A 203 -3.91 5.45 14.57
N GLY A 204 -2.78 5.27 15.22
CA GLY A 204 -1.49 5.68 14.67
C GLY A 204 -0.77 4.55 13.95
N ASN A 205 0.30 4.95 13.31
CA ASN A 205 1.17 4.09 12.52
C ASN A 205 2.63 4.31 12.89
N LEU A 206 3.55 3.73 12.12
CA LEU A 206 4.97 4.03 12.20
C LEU A 206 5.20 5.54 12.18
N SER A 207 6.03 6.03 13.07
CA SER A 207 6.59 7.38 12.93
C SER A 207 7.59 7.43 11.79
N ALA A 208 7.92 8.63 11.32
CA ALA A 208 8.96 8.85 10.32
C ALA A 208 10.29 8.18 10.71
N ARG A 209 10.65 8.25 12.00
CA ARG A 209 11.83 7.58 12.53
C ARG A 209 11.72 6.06 12.47
N GLU A 210 10.61 5.49 12.94
CA GLU A 210 10.42 4.02 12.94
C GLU A 210 10.40 3.46 11.52
N ALA A 211 9.82 4.17 10.54
CA ALA A 211 9.85 3.76 9.14
C ALA A 211 11.29 3.75 8.58
N ALA A 212 12.11 4.75 8.94
CA ALA A 212 13.53 4.77 8.57
C ALA A 212 14.30 3.60 9.19
N GLU A 213 14.16 3.39 10.50
CA GLU A 213 14.84 2.30 11.23
C GLU A 213 14.40 0.91 10.72
N LEU A 214 13.10 0.76 10.39
CA LEU A 214 12.57 -0.47 9.79
C LEU A 214 13.22 -0.75 8.44
N ALA A 215 13.31 0.26 7.56
CA ALA A 215 13.91 0.12 6.23
C ALA A 215 15.36 -0.33 6.33
N VAL A 216 16.15 0.30 7.20
CA VAL A 216 17.55 -0.06 7.45
C VAL A 216 17.66 -1.46 8.06
N ALA A 217 16.91 -1.72 9.13
CA ALA A 217 16.95 -3.00 9.83
C ALA A 217 16.52 -4.15 8.91
N ALA A 218 15.59 -3.95 8.00
CA ALA A 218 15.13 -4.96 7.05
C ALA A 218 16.00 -5.08 5.79
N ASP A 219 17.03 -4.26 5.62
CA ASP A 219 17.90 -4.17 4.42
C ASP A 219 17.11 -3.95 3.12
N VAL A 220 16.06 -3.10 3.16
CA VAL A 220 15.29 -2.79 1.96
C VAL A 220 16.09 -1.89 1.04
N LYS A 221 15.90 -2.04 -0.28
CA LYS A 221 16.68 -1.28 -1.26
C LYS A 221 16.14 0.12 -1.50
N LEU A 222 14.84 0.34 -1.23
CA LEU A 222 14.20 1.64 -1.37
C LEU A 222 13.04 1.77 -0.38
N LEU A 223 13.00 2.86 0.38
CA LEU A 223 11.85 3.27 1.19
C LEU A 223 11.03 4.31 0.44
N ILE A 224 9.70 4.12 0.38
CA ILE A 224 8.73 5.11 -0.10
C ILE A 224 7.78 5.46 1.07
N PRO A 225 7.86 6.66 1.64
CA PRO A 225 6.96 7.09 2.71
C PRO A 225 5.57 7.40 2.18
N ALA A 226 4.55 7.02 2.93
CA ALA A 226 3.14 7.22 2.58
C ALA A 226 2.30 7.52 3.83
N HIS A 227 0.98 7.67 3.67
CA HIS A 227 0.00 7.90 4.74
C HIS A 227 0.26 9.16 5.60
N TRP A 228 0.67 10.25 4.96
CA TRP A 228 1.07 11.45 5.72
C TRP A 228 0.40 12.74 5.23
N ASP A 229 -0.43 12.70 4.17
CA ASP A 229 -0.78 13.93 3.45
C ASP A 229 -2.28 14.23 3.32
N LEU A 230 -3.17 13.23 3.51
CA LEU A 230 -4.56 13.35 3.11
C LEU A 230 -5.48 13.94 4.18
N PHE A 231 -5.26 13.62 5.44
CA PHE A 231 -6.11 14.05 6.54
C PHE A 231 -5.36 15.04 7.45
N ALA A 232 -5.81 16.29 7.50
CA ALA A 232 -5.13 17.35 8.24
C ALA A 232 -4.87 17.00 9.72
N GLY A 233 -5.79 16.25 10.36
CA GLY A 233 -5.64 15.81 11.76
C GLY A 233 -4.68 14.63 11.95
N ASN A 234 -4.24 13.99 10.86
CA ASN A 234 -3.37 12.82 10.84
C ASN A 234 -2.21 13.00 9.84
N ALA A 235 -1.87 14.24 9.51
CA ALA A 235 -0.78 14.57 8.61
C ALA A 235 0.57 14.57 9.33
N GLU A 236 1.64 14.30 8.58
CA GLU A 236 3.02 14.37 9.03
C GLU A 236 3.87 15.14 8.02
N ASN A 237 4.96 15.74 8.49
CA ASN A 237 5.95 16.36 7.61
C ASN A 237 6.96 15.29 7.15
N PRO A 238 6.98 14.90 5.86
CA PRO A 238 7.92 13.90 5.38
C PRO A 238 9.38 14.35 5.51
N GLY A 239 9.64 15.65 5.68
CA GLY A 239 10.96 16.18 5.94
C GLY A 239 11.63 15.57 7.18
N HIS A 240 10.86 15.19 8.21
CA HIS A 240 11.40 14.54 9.41
C HIS A 240 12.04 13.17 9.10
N LEU A 241 11.47 12.43 8.15
CA LEU A 241 12.07 11.19 7.67
C LEU A 241 13.41 11.44 6.99
N PHE A 242 13.47 12.42 6.07
CA PHE A 242 14.69 12.74 5.33
C PHE A 242 15.78 13.31 6.23
N GLU A 243 15.42 14.14 7.21
CA GLU A 243 16.37 14.64 8.22
C GLU A 243 16.96 13.48 9.03
N HIS A 244 16.13 12.54 9.47
CA HIS A 244 16.58 11.37 10.23
C HIS A 244 17.52 10.50 9.39
N LEU A 245 17.12 10.16 8.15
CA LEU A 245 17.96 9.38 7.24
C LEU A 245 19.29 10.07 6.95
N ALA A 246 19.28 11.35 6.57
CA ALA A 246 20.50 12.09 6.27
C ALA A 246 21.49 12.15 7.45
N ARG A 247 20.97 12.14 8.68
CA ARG A 247 21.78 12.23 9.90
C ARG A 247 22.32 10.87 10.35
N PHE A 248 21.52 9.80 10.27
CA PHE A 248 21.83 8.54 10.91
C PHE A 248 22.04 7.38 9.91
N HIS A 249 21.43 7.46 8.74
CA HIS A 249 21.43 6.39 7.72
C HIS A 249 21.55 6.96 6.31
N PRO A 250 22.60 7.75 5.99
CA PRO A 250 22.73 8.44 4.70
C PRO A 250 22.80 7.49 3.49
N GLU A 251 23.12 6.21 3.71
CA GLU A 251 23.19 5.19 2.66
C GLU A 251 21.82 4.54 2.36
N GLN A 252 20.79 4.79 3.18
CA GLN A 252 19.47 4.20 2.95
C GLN A 252 18.73 4.98 1.86
N PRO A 253 18.48 4.37 0.67
CA PRO A 253 17.70 5.04 -0.36
C PRO A 253 16.26 5.29 0.09
N CYS A 254 15.79 6.51 -0.17
CA CYS A 254 14.42 6.90 0.10
C CYS A 254 13.90 7.81 -1.02
N HIS A 255 12.70 7.57 -1.51
CA HIS A 255 12.09 8.37 -2.56
C HIS A 255 10.80 9.05 -2.06
N TYR A 256 10.82 10.39 -2.04
CA TYR A 256 9.61 11.17 -1.86
C TYR A 256 8.84 11.21 -3.19
N MET A 257 7.63 10.67 -3.20
CA MET A 257 6.77 10.75 -4.36
C MET A 257 5.85 11.98 -4.29
N ALA A 258 5.79 12.75 -5.37
CA ALA A 258 4.73 13.73 -5.55
C ALA A 258 3.41 13.01 -5.89
N ARG A 259 2.28 13.64 -5.55
CA ARG A 259 0.95 13.10 -5.87
C ARG A 259 0.78 12.90 -7.38
N GLY A 260 0.41 11.70 -7.79
CA GLY A 260 0.27 11.32 -9.20
C GLY A 260 1.60 11.15 -9.93
N GLU A 261 2.73 11.20 -9.24
CA GLU A 261 4.02 10.88 -9.84
C GLU A 261 4.07 9.45 -10.31
N ARG A 262 4.67 9.24 -11.49
CA ARG A 262 5.13 7.94 -11.93
C ARG A 262 6.60 7.78 -11.57
N PHE A 263 6.91 6.85 -10.69
CA PHE A 263 8.26 6.42 -10.37
C PHE A 263 8.54 5.05 -10.96
N ILE A 264 9.71 4.83 -11.53
CA ILE A 264 10.10 3.52 -12.09
C ILE A 264 11.26 2.99 -11.26
N TYR A 265 11.05 1.83 -10.63
CA TYR A 265 12.09 1.07 -9.96
C TYR A 265 12.59 -0.05 -10.85
N CYS A 266 13.91 -0.14 -11.02
CA CYS A 266 14.60 -1.22 -11.72
C CYS A 266 15.57 -1.89 -10.75
N SER A 267 15.55 -3.21 -10.64
CA SER A 267 16.66 -3.89 -9.99
C SER A 267 17.86 -3.89 -10.96
N CYS A 268 18.99 -3.35 -10.51
CA CYS A 268 20.23 -3.67 -11.21
C CYS A 268 20.52 -5.17 -11.00
N PRO A 269 20.75 -5.96 -12.06
CA PRO A 269 21.33 -7.28 -11.85
C PRO A 269 22.61 -7.08 -11.05
N ALA A 270 22.78 -7.82 -9.94
CA ALA A 270 24.05 -7.85 -9.23
C ALA A 270 25.13 -8.11 -10.28
N GLY A 271 26.04 -7.16 -10.43
CA GLY A 271 27.11 -7.25 -11.42
C GLY A 271 27.81 -8.58 -11.26
N GLY A 272 27.83 -9.36 -12.34
CA GLY A 272 28.58 -10.61 -12.42
C GLY A 272 30.06 -10.35 -12.33
#